data_03df5030e9eadc1b3cfe21e9b24f3a3d
#
_entry.id   03df5030e9eadc1b3cfe21e9b24f3a3d
#
_cell.length_a   1.000
_cell.length_b   1.000
_cell.length_c   1.000
_cell.angle_alpha   90.00
_cell.angle_beta   90.00
_cell.angle_gamma   90.00
#
_symmetry.space_group_name_H-M   'P 1'
#
loop_
_entity.id
_entity.type
_entity.pdbx_description
1 polymer ?
#
loop_
_entity_poly.entity_id
_entity_poly.type
_entity_poly.pdbx_seq_one_letter_code
_entity_poly.pdbx_strand_id
1 'polypeptide(L)'
;MRANFTGPSYTVGVEEELMIVDGSSYALANAIESLLEDAGASNLERQDGEIKPELMESVLEIATKPCADVGEAGEQLRSLRRNVRETAAGRGLTIGSAGTHPFAMWEDQRIVARPRYRDLISALRFVARQELSLIHI
;
A
#
# COMPACT_ATOMS: atom_id res chain seq x y z
N MET A 1 7.71 31.01 15.55
CA MET A 1 7.51 29.63 16.00
C MET A 1 8.89 29.04 16.31
N ARG A 2 9.18 28.63 17.53
CA ARG A 2 10.46 27.93 17.82
C ARG A 2 10.29 26.46 17.44
N ALA A 3 11.08 25.99 16.50
CA ALA A 3 11.16 24.55 16.21
C ALA A 3 11.71 23.84 17.45
N ASN A 4 10.95 22.89 17.98
CA ASN A 4 11.37 22.09 19.12
C ASN A 4 12.01 20.80 18.59
N PHE A 5 13.33 20.78 18.51
CA PHE A 5 14.12 19.61 18.13
C PHE A 5 14.64 18.83 19.34
N THR A 6 14.12 19.10 20.54
CA THR A 6 14.46 18.38 21.76
C THR A 6 13.58 17.14 21.86
N GLY A 7 13.87 16.12 21.09
CA GLY A 7 13.29 14.79 21.17
C GLY A 7 14.33 13.75 21.57
N PRO A 8 13.90 12.57 21.99
CA PRO A 8 14.78 11.40 22.04
C PRO A 8 15.27 11.11 20.62
N SER A 9 16.22 10.22 20.48
CA SER A 9 16.89 9.81 19.23
C SER A 9 16.05 9.92 17.96
N TYR A 10 16.65 10.38 16.87
CA TYR A 10 16.03 10.32 15.54
C TYR A 10 15.67 8.89 15.20
N THR A 11 14.49 8.67 14.62
CA THR A 11 14.01 7.38 14.14
C THR A 11 13.77 7.44 12.63
N VAL A 12 13.77 6.28 11.98
CA VAL A 12 13.46 6.10 10.57
C VAL A 12 12.16 5.32 10.44
N GLY A 13 11.24 5.77 9.59
CA GLY A 13 10.08 5.02 9.14
C GLY A 13 10.14 4.87 7.62
N VAL A 14 9.67 3.74 7.10
CA VAL A 14 9.62 3.46 5.67
C VAL A 14 8.24 2.98 5.29
N GLU A 15 7.71 3.52 4.21
CA GLU A 15 6.47 3.09 3.57
C GLU A 15 6.78 2.59 2.16
N GLU A 16 6.04 1.58 1.72
CA GLU A 16 6.08 1.09 0.34
C GLU A 16 4.66 0.87 -0.16
N GLU A 17 4.40 1.39 -1.34
CA GLU A 17 3.20 1.08 -2.11
C GLU A 17 3.49 -0.09 -3.05
N LEU A 18 2.66 -1.11 -3.00
CA LEU A 18 2.83 -2.35 -3.73
C LEU A 18 1.57 -2.67 -4.53
N MET A 19 1.73 -3.10 -5.76
CA MET A 19 0.64 -3.50 -6.64
C MET A 19 0.19 -4.93 -6.33
N ILE A 20 -1.12 -5.15 -6.31
CA ILE A 20 -1.73 -6.47 -6.27
C ILE A 20 -2.02 -6.89 -7.70
N VAL A 21 -1.44 -8.00 -8.13
CA VAL A 21 -1.58 -8.49 -9.49
C VAL A 21 -2.04 -9.95 -9.53
N ASP A 22 -2.77 -10.30 -10.56
CA ASP A 22 -3.15 -11.69 -10.84
C ASP A 22 -1.91 -12.54 -11.10
N GLY A 23 -1.82 -13.70 -10.46
CA GLY A 23 -0.61 -14.55 -10.49
C GLY A 23 -0.32 -15.20 -11.85
N SER A 24 -1.26 -15.16 -12.79
CA SER A 24 -1.12 -15.77 -14.12
C SER A 24 -0.94 -14.73 -15.23
N SER A 25 -1.77 -13.70 -15.24
CA SER A 25 -1.80 -12.66 -16.29
C SER A 25 -0.93 -11.44 -15.94
N TYR A 26 -0.59 -11.29 -14.67
CA TYR A 26 0.07 -10.10 -14.12
C TYR A 26 -0.74 -8.80 -14.29
N ALA A 27 -2.03 -8.89 -14.62
CA ALA A 27 -2.92 -7.73 -14.62
C ALA A 27 -3.18 -7.24 -13.19
N LEU A 28 -3.45 -5.94 -13.03
CA LEU A 28 -3.84 -5.40 -11.72
C LEU A 28 -5.14 -6.05 -11.22
N ALA A 29 -5.16 -6.40 -9.96
CA ALA A 29 -6.30 -7.02 -9.29
C ALA A 29 -6.87 -6.09 -8.19
N ASN A 30 -8.12 -5.70 -8.33
CA ASN A 30 -8.83 -4.89 -7.32
C ASN A 30 -9.21 -5.77 -6.12
N ALA A 31 -8.26 -6.05 -5.21
CA ALA A 31 -8.38 -7.10 -4.21
C ALA A 31 -8.01 -6.71 -2.77
N ILE A 32 -7.58 -5.46 -2.50
CA ILE A 32 -7.09 -5.08 -1.17
C ILE A 32 -8.13 -5.31 -0.07
N GLU A 33 -9.38 -4.91 -0.28
CA GLU A 33 -10.42 -5.07 0.75
C GLU A 33 -10.63 -6.57 1.08
N SER A 34 -10.63 -7.44 0.08
CA SER A 34 -10.77 -8.88 0.30
C SER A 34 -9.55 -9.51 0.99
N LEU A 35 -8.35 -8.99 0.72
CA LEU A 35 -7.13 -9.45 1.42
C LEU A 35 -7.14 -9.04 2.91
N LEU A 36 -7.69 -7.87 3.22
CA LEU A 36 -7.81 -7.40 4.60
C LEU A 36 -8.94 -8.09 5.35
N GLU A 37 -10.08 -8.38 4.69
CA GLU A 37 -11.21 -9.11 5.29
C GLU A 37 -10.82 -10.51 5.76
N ASP A 38 -10.02 -11.25 5.00
CA ASP A 38 -9.52 -12.57 5.41
C ASP A 38 -8.68 -12.50 6.67
N ALA A 39 -8.03 -11.38 6.88
CA ALA A 39 -7.26 -11.13 8.09
C ALA A 39 -8.11 -10.59 9.26
N GLY A 40 -9.43 -10.41 9.06
CA GLY A 40 -10.37 -9.94 10.08
C GLY A 40 -10.22 -8.48 10.47
N ALA A 41 -9.58 -7.65 9.63
CA ALA A 41 -9.26 -6.27 9.97
C ALA A 41 -9.40 -5.30 8.78
N SER A 42 -9.72 -4.04 9.07
CA SER A 42 -9.67 -2.97 8.07
C SER A 42 -8.23 -2.48 7.77
N ASN A 43 -7.31 -2.74 8.70
CA ASN A 43 -5.85 -2.60 8.57
C ASN A 43 -5.22 -3.74 9.37
N LEU A 44 -4.12 -4.31 8.87
CA LEU A 44 -3.35 -5.32 9.59
C LEU A 44 -2.23 -4.64 10.38
N GLU A 45 -2.49 -4.33 11.65
CA GLU A 45 -1.41 -4.01 12.59
C GLU A 45 -0.64 -5.28 12.94
N ARG A 46 0.68 -5.21 12.82
CA ARG A 46 1.60 -6.30 13.13
C ARG A 46 2.68 -5.83 14.10
N GLN A 47 3.46 -6.78 14.60
CA GLN A 47 4.58 -6.47 15.50
C GLN A 47 5.63 -5.59 14.80
N ASP A 48 5.82 -5.77 13.51
CA ASP A 48 6.81 -5.13 12.64
C ASP A 48 6.25 -3.96 11.80
N GLY A 49 4.98 -3.59 11.94
CA GLY A 49 4.36 -2.49 11.20
C GLY A 49 2.91 -2.73 10.85
N GLU A 50 2.44 -2.14 9.78
CA GLU A 50 1.07 -2.29 9.31
C GLU A 50 0.97 -2.53 7.81
N ILE A 51 -0.13 -3.14 7.39
CA ILE A 51 -0.55 -3.31 6.00
C ILE A 51 -1.91 -2.63 5.89
N LYS A 52 -2.04 -1.68 4.98
CA LYS A 52 -3.25 -0.87 4.82
C LYS A 52 -3.60 -0.65 3.35
N PRO A 53 -4.87 -0.32 3.03
CA PRO A 53 -5.26 0.03 1.67
C PRO A 53 -4.70 1.39 1.30
N GLU A 54 -4.43 1.57 0.02
CA GLU A 54 -4.19 2.86 -0.62
C GLU A 54 -5.43 3.30 -1.42
N LEU A 55 -5.33 4.35 -2.22
CA LEU A 55 -6.43 4.93 -2.99
C LEU A 55 -7.12 3.92 -3.90
N MET A 56 -6.34 3.10 -4.59
CA MET A 56 -6.83 2.10 -5.53
C MET A 56 -6.95 0.72 -4.88
N GLU A 57 -8.03 -0.02 -5.19
CA GLU A 57 -8.24 -1.39 -4.68
C GLU A 57 -7.16 -2.38 -5.16
N SER A 58 -6.38 -2.02 -6.18
CA SER A 58 -5.28 -2.80 -6.72
C SER A 58 -3.91 -2.47 -6.08
N VAL A 59 -3.88 -1.60 -5.06
CA VAL A 59 -2.65 -1.18 -4.37
C VAL A 59 -2.81 -1.36 -2.87
N LEU A 60 -1.75 -1.79 -2.22
CA LEU A 60 -1.61 -1.82 -0.77
C LEU A 60 -0.38 -1.04 -0.35
N GLU A 61 -0.42 -0.49 0.84
CA GLU A 61 0.72 0.13 1.48
C GLU A 61 1.19 -0.73 2.66
N ILE A 62 2.50 -0.92 2.75
CA ILE A 62 3.15 -1.44 3.95
C ILE A 62 3.95 -0.34 4.62
N ALA A 63 3.82 -0.21 5.93
CA ALA A 63 4.52 0.81 6.72
C ALA A 63 5.23 0.17 7.91
N THR A 64 6.51 0.48 8.10
CA THR A 64 7.26 0.05 9.28
C THR A 64 6.82 0.85 10.51
N LYS A 65 7.08 0.31 11.69
CA LYS A 65 7.12 1.14 12.91
C LYS A 65 8.32 2.08 12.89
N PRO A 66 8.36 3.08 13.76
CA PRO A 66 9.57 3.88 13.95
C PRO A 66 10.74 2.97 14.36
N CYS A 67 11.79 2.95 13.54
CA CYS A 67 12.99 2.12 13.69
C CYS A 67 14.17 2.95 14.19
N ALA A 68 15.04 2.35 14.95
CA ALA A 68 16.25 3.00 15.44
C ALA A 68 17.25 3.30 14.32
N ASP A 69 17.28 2.46 13.28
CA ASP A 69 18.19 2.59 12.15
C ASP A 69 17.62 1.90 10.88
N VAL A 70 18.34 2.03 9.77
CA VAL A 70 17.99 1.45 8.48
C VAL A 70 18.05 -0.08 8.44
N GLY A 71 18.83 -0.69 9.32
CA GLY A 71 18.91 -2.14 9.46
C GLY A 71 17.60 -2.71 10.00
N GLU A 72 17.10 -2.13 11.10
CA GLU A 72 15.81 -2.48 11.69
C GLU A 72 14.67 -2.25 10.70
N ALA A 73 14.65 -1.09 10.01
CA ALA A 73 13.66 -0.81 8.98
C ALA A 73 13.67 -1.87 7.86
N GLY A 74 14.86 -2.28 7.41
CA GLY A 74 15.01 -3.32 6.40
C GLY A 74 14.53 -4.69 6.85
N GLU A 75 14.67 -5.05 8.13
CA GLU A 75 14.14 -6.29 8.70
C GLU A 75 12.61 -6.27 8.75
N GLN A 76 12.03 -5.18 9.24
CA GLN A 76 10.58 -4.99 9.29
C GLN A 76 9.95 -5.04 7.87
N LEU A 77 10.54 -4.35 6.89
CA LEU A 77 10.08 -4.40 5.49
C LEU A 77 10.14 -5.82 4.91
N ARG A 78 11.22 -6.59 5.16
CA ARG A 78 11.30 -7.98 4.69
C ARG A 78 10.18 -8.84 5.27
N SER A 79 9.85 -8.64 6.55
CA SER A 79 8.77 -9.34 7.22
C SER A 79 7.40 -8.96 6.63
N LEU A 80 7.11 -7.66 6.49
CA LEU A 80 5.88 -7.16 5.91
C LEU A 80 5.69 -7.67 4.45
N ARG A 81 6.71 -7.57 3.61
CA ARG A 81 6.70 -8.09 2.24
C ARG A 81 6.42 -9.60 2.17
N ARG A 82 7.00 -10.38 3.08
CA ARG A 82 6.72 -11.82 3.18
C ARG A 82 5.25 -12.06 3.49
N ASN A 83 4.71 -11.37 4.47
CA ASN A 83 3.31 -11.50 4.89
C ASN A 83 2.33 -11.19 3.76
N VAL A 84 2.51 -10.04 3.05
CA VAL A 84 1.63 -9.69 1.92
C VAL A 84 1.72 -10.73 0.80
N ARG A 85 2.91 -11.23 0.50
CA ARG A 85 3.09 -12.28 -0.52
C ARG A 85 2.37 -13.57 -0.16
N GLU A 86 2.49 -14.02 1.09
CA GLU A 86 1.83 -15.24 1.57
C GLU A 86 0.30 -15.08 1.53
N THR A 87 -0.22 -13.95 1.98
CA THR A 87 -1.66 -13.65 1.93
C THR A 87 -2.17 -13.61 0.49
N ALA A 88 -1.47 -12.93 -0.41
CA ALA A 88 -1.84 -12.85 -1.82
C ALA A 88 -1.78 -14.24 -2.52
N ALA A 89 -0.74 -15.03 -2.24
CA ALA A 89 -0.57 -16.35 -2.85
C ALA A 89 -1.73 -17.32 -2.55
N GLY A 90 -2.30 -17.24 -1.35
CA GLY A 90 -3.48 -18.01 -0.96
C GLY A 90 -4.71 -17.76 -1.85
N ARG A 91 -4.73 -16.69 -2.64
CA ARG A 91 -5.81 -16.31 -3.56
C ARG A 91 -5.42 -16.33 -5.04
N GLY A 92 -4.27 -16.92 -5.37
CA GLY A 92 -3.75 -16.91 -6.74
C GLY A 92 -3.26 -15.54 -7.20
N LEU A 93 -3.02 -14.63 -6.25
CA LEU A 93 -2.50 -13.29 -6.51
C LEU A 93 -0.99 -13.24 -6.20
N THR A 94 -0.32 -12.23 -6.73
CA THR A 94 1.07 -11.92 -6.38
C THR A 94 1.25 -10.41 -6.21
N ILE A 95 2.41 -9.99 -5.74
CA ILE A 95 2.71 -8.60 -5.42
C ILE A 95 3.78 -8.07 -6.36
N GLY A 96 3.49 -6.95 -7.00
CA GLY A 96 4.42 -6.20 -7.85
C GLY A 96 4.96 -4.97 -7.14
N SER A 97 6.24 -4.68 -7.35
CA SER A 97 6.89 -3.45 -6.88
C SER A 97 7.39 -2.66 -8.09
N ALA A 98 6.63 -1.65 -8.47
CA ALA A 98 6.96 -0.75 -9.57
C ALA A 98 6.22 0.58 -9.37
N GLY A 99 6.78 1.67 -9.90
CA GLY A 99 6.13 2.99 -9.85
C GLY A 99 4.95 3.12 -10.80
N THR A 100 4.90 2.29 -11.86
CA THR A 100 3.84 2.31 -12.88
C THR A 100 3.63 0.91 -13.43
N HIS A 101 2.37 0.53 -13.65
CA HIS A 101 2.04 -0.75 -14.27
C HIS A 101 2.14 -0.65 -15.80
N PRO A 102 2.83 -1.59 -16.49
CA PRO A 102 3.21 -1.41 -17.92
C PRO A 102 2.03 -1.47 -18.91
N PHE A 103 0.90 -2.06 -18.55
CA PHE A 103 -0.24 -2.22 -19.46
C PHE A 103 -1.61 -2.05 -18.83
N ALA A 104 -1.71 -1.67 -17.56
CA ALA A 104 -3.00 -1.40 -16.93
C ALA A 104 -3.51 -0.02 -17.32
N MET A 105 -4.84 0.08 -17.46
CA MET A 105 -5.53 1.35 -17.69
C MET A 105 -6.13 1.86 -16.38
N TRP A 106 -6.03 3.15 -16.14
CA TRP A 106 -6.54 3.74 -14.89
C TRP A 106 -8.07 3.65 -14.79
N GLU A 107 -8.78 3.62 -15.92
CA GLU A 107 -10.23 3.49 -16.01
C GLU A 107 -10.75 2.16 -15.45
N ASP A 108 -9.93 1.12 -15.50
CA ASP A 108 -10.29 -0.21 -15.02
C ASP A 108 -10.08 -0.36 -13.50
N GLN A 109 -9.46 0.64 -12.86
CA GLN A 109 -9.14 0.58 -11.44
C GLN A 109 -10.28 1.12 -10.58
N ARG A 110 -10.51 0.44 -9.46
CA ARG A 110 -11.51 0.83 -8.48
C ARG A 110 -10.85 1.60 -7.34
N ILE A 111 -11.60 2.57 -6.84
CA ILE A 111 -11.22 3.34 -5.66
C ILE A 111 -11.78 2.67 -4.44
N VAL A 112 -10.95 2.51 -3.42
CA VAL A 112 -11.33 1.95 -2.11
C VAL A 112 -12.51 2.73 -1.53
N ALA A 113 -13.59 2.04 -1.18
CA ALA A 113 -14.88 2.62 -0.79
C ALA A 113 -14.88 3.19 0.65
N ARG A 114 -13.88 3.99 1.01
CA ARG A 114 -13.75 4.65 2.32
C ARG A 114 -14.06 6.15 2.24
N PRO A 115 -14.66 6.76 3.27
CA PRO A 115 -14.99 8.19 3.28
C PRO A 115 -13.81 9.08 2.89
N ARG A 116 -12.64 8.86 3.51
CA ARG A 116 -11.40 9.62 3.23
C ARG A 116 -11.07 9.69 1.74
N TYR A 117 -11.17 8.57 1.03
CA TYR A 117 -10.83 8.50 -0.41
C TYR A 117 -11.88 9.15 -1.28
N ARG A 118 -13.16 9.08 -0.89
CA ARG A 118 -14.24 9.82 -1.58
C ARG A 118 -14.07 11.32 -1.47
N ASP A 119 -13.68 11.81 -0.29
CA ASP A 119 -13.43 13.23 -0.06
C ASP A 119 -12.21 13.69 -0.87
N LEU A 120 -11.14 12.90 -0.90
CA LEU A 120 -9.94 13.15 -1.67
C LEU A 120 -10.24 13.24 -3.18
N ILE A 121 -10.97 12.27 -3.74
CA ILE A 121 -11.39 12.27 -5.15
C ILE A 121 -12.27 13.48 -5.47
N SER A 122 -13.20 13.83 -4.59
CA SER A 122 -14.05 15.00 -4.77
C SER A 122 -13.25 16.31 -4.82
N ALA A 123 -12.19 16.41 -3.99
CA ALA A 123 -11.32 17.58 -3.94
C ALA A 123 -10.38 17.67 -5.17
N LEU A 124 -9.80 16.55 -5.58
CA LEU A 124 -8.81 16.49 -6.65
C LEU A 124 -9.40 16.26 -8.04
N ARG A 125 -10.66 15.85 -8.14
CA ARG A 125 -11.41 15.61 -9.40
C ARG A 125 -10.65 14.65 -10.32
N PHE A 126 -10.41 15.07 -11.60
CA PHE A 126 -9.74 14.21 -12.60
C PHE A 126 -8.26 13.95 -12.27
N VAL A 127 -7.58 14.85 -11.60
CA VAL A 127 -6.18 14.70 -11.18
C VAL A 127 -5.99 13.47 -10.30
N ALA A 128 -6.94 13.21 -9.39
CA ALA A 128 -6.89 12.03 -8.53
C ALA A 128 -6.94 10.69 -9.29
N ARG A 129 -7.50 10.67 -10.48
CA ARG A 129 -7.60 9.45 -11.29
C ARG A 129 -6.33 9.19 -12.10
N GLN A 130 -5.75 10.23 -12.67
CA GLN A 130 -4.65 10.15 -13.60
C GLN A 130 -3.27 10.23 -12.94
N GLU A 131 -3.07 11.18 -12.04
CA GLU A 131 -1.75 11.46 -11.46
C GLU A 131 -1.48 10.72 -10.15
N LEU A 132 -2.53 10.32 -9.42
CA LEU A 132 -2.40 9.55 -8.19
C LEU A 132 -2.52 8.04 -8.41
N SER A 133 -2.82 7.58 -9.62
CA SER A 133 -2.79 6.17 -9.93
C SER A 133 -1.37 5.75 -10.28
N LEU A 134 -0.87 4.69 -9.68
CA LEU A 134 0.40 4.03 -10.04
C LEU A 134 0.30 3.31 -11.40
N ILE A 135 -0.43 3.88 -12.34
CA ILE A 135 -0.86 3.25 -13.58
C ILE A 135 -0.35 4.07 -14.74
N HIS A 136 -0.13 3.42 -15.87
CA HIS A 136 0.35 4.05 -17.09
C HIS A 136 -0.54 5.23 -17.51
N ILE A 137 0.09 6.39 -17.71
CA ILE A 137 -0.51 7.64 -18.21
C ILE A 137 -0.43 7.65 -19.73
#